data_77774f25ea6c64f1257dbc408b8beea9
#
_entry.id   77774f25ea6c64f1257dbc408b8beea9
#
_cell.length_a   1.000
_cell.length_b   1.000
_cell.length_c   1.000
_cell.angle_alpha   90.00
_cell.angle_beta   90.00
_cell.angle_gamma   90.00
#
_symmetry.space_group_name_H-M   'P 1'
#
loop_
_entity.id
_entity.type
_entity.pdbx_description
1 polymer ?
#
loop_
_entity_poly.entity_id
_entity_poly.type
_entity_poly.pdbx_seq_one_letter_code
_entity_poly.pdbx_strand_id
1 'polypeptide(L)'
;MRRGSASGLARPLAPRFAVLAFTAALAAAFAPSHLLGDCLDELLPRPRTVVRGIHKCVKNPVLPGSYQLVVLGGRPRIYAKDPEGERYAHMTFAQLRRLADAEGKQVPDCAINDWPEFRWRGLMLDCGRNYQSVESIKDVISMLAAYKMNLFHWHLTDNCGWRLESKRQPELQRRDAFTRHAGRFYTQAEFKEVLSFARARGVTVIPELDMPGHTLAFRKATGIRSLADERAKIILGELIDELCSLAPPEEMPMIHLGTDEAREPGEKVPQSHLDYWASKVTANGRVLAGWSPGLKLPGQSVKQLWMGANDPRGDETPYIDSQNSFYINHVDPEELLSVAAYQQPCRWGKKAEKLGAEICVWHDDCIADTEDVARMNAVYPAIALLSDSFWRGREKDEPGLYARLPSPDDPRFALAADLERRLVAHRDKVLAGFRHPFPYVAQTAMRWRMTDGAGRILATDIPQATVYPRHFWFPQGAYAPGGEGTVVLETWIESEREIECGAWIGATGFSRSDGRGRDGPTPARGEWNKHGATVELNGERIAPPEWVHPGQKGNPCETPLADEDYWYRAPTRICLKKGVNHVKLTLPKKGGWKWIGTFAPMLGTSDHPREVPGLSYSSAPPVR
;
A
#
# COMPACT_ATOMS: atom_id res chain seq x y z
N MET A 1 31.44 -7.16 -52.06
CA MET A 1 32.52 -6.24 -51.67
C MET A 1 31.99 -5.29 -50.58
N ARG A 2 32.77 -5.22 -49.43
CA ARG A 2 32.72 -4.25 -48.32
C ARG A 2 31.41 -4.12 -47.53
N ARG A 3 31.26 -4.70 -46.34
CA ARG A 3 31.82 -4.40 -44.97
C ARG A 3 31.60 -2.95 -44.54
N GLY A 4 30.90 -2.79 -43.44
CA GLY A 4 30.84 -1.59 -42.59
C GLY A 4 29.68 -1.78 -41.59
N SER A 5 29.86 -2.22 -40.51
CA SER A 5 30.35 -1.93 -39.15
C SER A 5 29.19 -1.41 -38.27
N ALA A 6 28.78 -2.29 -37.38
CA ALA A 6 27.91 -1.96 -36.24
C ALA A 6 28.66 -1.12 -35.22
N SER A 7 28.13 0.03 -34.83
CA SER A 7 28.57 0.78 -33.66
C SER A 7 27.68 0.46 -32.49
N GLY A 8 28.21 -0.38 -31.59
CA GLY A 8 27.62 -0.58 -30.28
C GLY A 8 27.83 0.65 -29.40
N LEU A 9 26.74 1.18 -28.87
CA LEU A 9 26.79 2.15 -27.78
C LEU A 9 26.90 1.39 -26.47
N ALA A 10 28.09 1.40 -25.89
CA ALA A 10 28.35 0.91 -24.56
C ALA A 10 27.66 1.82 -23.51
N ARG A 11 26.88 1.24 -22.65
CA ARG A 11 26.39 1.86 -21.41
C ARG A 11 27.60 2.12 -20.49
N PRO A 12 27.69 3.25 -19.81
CA PRO A 12 28.71 3.46 -18.79
C PRO A 12 28.38 2.59 -17.54
N LEU A 13 29.33 1.77 -17.17
CA LEU A 13 29.37 1.04 -15.90
C LEU A 13 29.53 2.05 -14.76
N ALA A 14 28.56 2.06 -13.86
CA ALA A 14 28.69 2.75 -12.57
C ALA A 14 29.85 2.14 -11.76
N PRO A 15 30.63 2.94 -11.02
CA PRO A 15 31.72 2.43 -10.21
C PRO A 15 31.19 1.62 -9.03
N ARG A 16 31.65 0.37 -8.93
CA ARG A 16 31.48 -0.47 -7.74
C ARG A 16 32.26 0.15 -6.59
N PHE A 17 31.56 0.75 -5.64
CA PHE A 17 32.17 1.08 -4.36
C PHE A 17 32.24 -0.19 -3.49
N ALA A 18 33.46 -0.53 -3.10
CA ALA A 18 33.73 -1.53 -2.08
C ALA A 18 33.23 -0.99 -0.74
N VAL A 19 32.16 -1.58 -0.20
CA VAL A 19 31.72 -1.34 1.18
C VAL A 19 32.63 -2.15 2.07
N LEU A 20 33.50 -1.45 2.79
CA LEU A 20 34.29 -2.01 3.89
C LEU A 20 33.32 -2.47 4.99
N ALA A 21 33.33 -3.77 5.24
CA ALA A 21 32.72 -4.37 6.42
C ALA A 21 33.56 -4.00 7.66
N PHE A 22 33.14 -2.96 8.38
CA PHE A 22 33.62 -2.67 9.73
C PHE A 22 32.46 -2.22 10.61
N THR A 23 32.37 -2.90 11.79
CA THR A 23 31.57 -2.54 12.97
C THR A 23 30.08 -2.90 13.00
N ALA A 24 29.78 -4.18 13.12
CA ALA A 24 28.51 -4.65 13.70
C ALA A 24 28.59 -4.91 15.24
N ALA A 25 29.62 -4.47 15.92
CA ALA A 25 29.87 -4.88 17.32
C ALA A 25 29.77 -3.78 18.38
N LEU A 26 29.42 -2.52 18.06
CA LEU A 26 29.40 -1.45 19.07
C LEU A 26 28.07 -0.68 19.22
N ALA A 27 27.00 -1.07 18.53
CA ALA A 27 25.69 -0.38 18.62
C ALA A 27 24.76 -0.90 19.75
N ALA A 28 25.17 -1.90 20.53
CA ALA A 28 24.31 -2.49 21.56
C ALA A 28 24.40 -1.84 22.95
N ALA A 29 25.16 -0.78 23.15
CA ALA A 29 25.52 -0.33 24.50
C ALA A 29 24.77 0.90 25.05
N PHE A 30 23.97 1.62 24.26
CA PHE A 30 23.26 2.82 24.75
C PHE A 30 21.88 3.02 24.10
N ALA A 31 20.98 2.05 24.23
CA ALA A 31 19.55 2.31 24.17
C ALA A 31 19.02 2.32 25.61
N PRO A 32 18.15 3.27 26.01
CA PRO A 32 17.56 3.23 27.34
C PRO A 32 16.82 1.90 27.51
N SER A 33 17.17 1.15 28.53
CA SER A 33 16.74 -0.24 28.81
C SER A 33 15.22 -0.43 29.03
N HIS A 34 14.38 0.55 28.71
CA HIS A 34 12.94 0.53 28.94
C HIS A 34 12.09 0.42 27.67
N LEU A 35 12.68 0.24 26.46
CA LEU A 35 11.94 0.21 25.19
C LEU A 35 12.20 -1.05 24.32
N LEU A 36 12.94 -2.01 24.79
CA LEU A 36 13.07 -3.30 24.09
C LEU A 36 11.88 -4.19 24.47
N GLY A 37 10.80 -4.14 23.66
CA GLY A 37 9.71 -5.10 23.76
C GLY A 37 10.24 -6.52 23.59
N ASP A 38 9.68 -7.47 24.34
CA ASP A 38 9.86 -8.91 24.10
C ASP A 38 9.27 -9.27 22.72
N CYS A 39 9.80 -10.31 22.06
CA CYS A 39 9.28 -10.77 20.75
C CYS A 39 7.75 -10.98 20.73
N LEU A 40 7.13 -11.23 21.87
CA LEU A 40 5.67 -11.30 22.01
C LEU A 40 4.97 -9.95 21.79
N ASP A 41 5.64 -8.86 22.13
CA ASP A 41 5.10 -7.51 21.95
C ASP A 41 5.29 -6.99 20.51
N GLU A 42 6.12 -7.66 19.71
CA GLU A 42 6.47 -7.24 18.36
C GLU A 42 5.65 -7.93 17.26
N LEU A 43 4.77 -8.88 17.60
CA LEU A 43 3.93 -9.59 16.62
C LEU A 43 3.01 -8.66 15.80
N LEU A 44 2.93 -8.88 14.48
CA LEU A 44 2.09 -8.11 13.56
C LEU A 44 1.40 -9.04 12.54
N PRO A 45 0.05 -9.09 12.40
CA PRO A 45 -0.91 -8.35 13.24
C PRO A 45 -0.84 -8.76 14.72
N ARG A 46 -1.25 -7.83 15.58
CA ARG A 46 -1.24 -8.04 17.04
C ARG A 46 -2.25 -9.13 17.42
N PRO A 47 -1.85 -10.15 18.19
CA PRO A 47 -2.79 -11.16 18.66
C PRO A 47 -3.86 -10.58 19.61
N ARG A 48 -5.01 -11.25 19.70
CA ARG A 48 -6.09 -10.88 20.63
C ARG A 48 -5.67 -11.02 22.08
N THR A 49 -4.99 -12.12 22.41
CA THR A 49 -4.54 -12.40 23.78
C THR A 49 -3.17 -13.04 23.76
N VAL A 50 -2.27 -12.52 24.58
CA VAL A 50 -0.94 -13.08 24.84
C VAL A 50 -0.78 -13.26 26.34
N VAL A 51 -0.47 -14.50 26.77
CA VAL A 51 -0.17 -14.85 28.17
C VAL A 51 1.29 -15.27 28.25
N ARG A 52 2.08 -14.59 29.08
CA ARG A 52 3.47 -14.94 29.33
C ARG A 52 3.55 -16.06 30.37
N GLY A 53 4.46 -17.02 30.14
CA GLY A 53 4.55 -18.23 30.95
C GLY A 53 3.42 -19.23 30.66
N ILE A 54 3.48 -20.39 31.35
CA ILE A 54 2.48 -21.44 31.17
C ILE A 54 1.46 -21.31 32.27
N HIS A 55 0.35 -20.71 31.98
CA HIS A 55 -0.85 -20.85 32.77
C HIS A 55 -1.89 -21.61 31.95
N LYS A 56 -2.69 -22.44 32.60
CA LYS A 56 -3.67 -23.34 32.01
C LYS A 56 -4.25 -22.86 30.67
N CYS A 57 -4.19 -23.74 29.68
CA CYS A 57 -4.86 -23.64 28.39
C CYS A 57 -6.32 -23.18 28.57
N VAL A 58 -6.70 -22.06 27.98
CA VAL A 58 -7.87 -21.34 28.48
C VAL A 58 -9.13 -21.52 27.66
N LYS A 59 -9.09 -21.88 26.39
CA LYS A 59 -10.33 -22.17 25.61
C LYS A 59 -10.00 -22.90 24.31
N ASN A 60 -10.83 -23.85 23.92
CA ASN A 60 -10.81 -24.40 22.56
C ASN A 60 -11.20 -23.30 21.56
N PRO A 61 -10.45 -23.14 20.44
CA PRO A 61 -10.82 -22.25 19.36
C PRO A 61 -12.19 -22.62 18.79
N VAL A 62 -13.10 -21.68 18.69
CA VAL A 62 -14.49 -21.92 18.25
C VAL A 62 -14.89 -21.11 17.01
N LEU A 63 -14.24 -19.97 16.77
CA LEU A 63 -14.52 -19.11 15.64
C LEU A 63 -13.76 -19.58 14.38
N PRO A 64 -14.29 -19.37 13.18
CA PRO A 64 -13.56 -19.64 11.95
C PRO A 64 -12.19 -18.94 11.94
N GLY A 65 -11.13 -19.64 11.53
CA GLY A 65 -9.76 -19.12 11.52
C GLY A 65 -9.14 -18.91 12.90
N SER A 66 -9.80 -19.29 14.00
CA SER A 66 -9.26 -19.14 15.35
C SER A 66 -8.27 -20.23 15.71
N TYR A 67 -7.29 -19.84 16.52
CA TYR A 67 -6.27 -20.76 17.01
C TYR A 67 -5.80 -20.40 18.44
N GLN A 68 -5.22 -21.41 19.09
CA GLN A 68 -4.38 -21.29 20.26
C GLN A 68 -2.99 -21.83 19.93
N LEU A 69 -1.98 -21.02 20.15
CA LEU A 69 -0.58 -21.40 20.05
C LEU A 69 0.02 -21.40 21.45
N VAL A 70 0.51 -22.56 21.90
CA VAL A 70 1.24 -22.70 23.16
C VAL A 70 2.68 -23.02 22.85
N VAL A 71 3.61 -22.22 23.35
CA VAL A 71 5.05 -22.46 23.19
C VAL A 71 5.63 -22.88 24.53
N LEU A 72 6.36 -24.01 24.55
CA LEU A 72 6.99 -24.61 25.70
C LEU A 72 8.41 -25.05 25.35
N GLY A 73 9.41 -24.49 26.03
CA GLY A 73 10.80 -24.76 25.71
C GLY A 73 11.12 -24.53 24.23
N GLY A 74 10.58 -23.46 23.64
CA GLY A 74 10.73 -23.09 22.24
C GLY A 74 9.97 -23.98 21.24
N ARG A 75 9.14 -24.93 21.71
CA ARG A 75 8.37 -25.85 20.85
C ARG A 75 6.90 -25.48 20.80
N PRO A 76 6.32 -25.31 19.60
CA PRO A 76 4.91 -24.96 19.47
C PRO A 76 4.00 -26.18 19.64
N ARG A 77 2.85 -25.95 20.28
CA ARG A 77 1.66 -26.82 20.21
C ARG A 77 0.51 -25.97 19.72
N ILE A 78 -0.16 -26.42 18.67
CA ILE A 78 -1.21 -25.68 17.99
C ILE A 78 -2.53 -26.40 18.20
N TYR A 79 -3.54 -25.64 18.57
CA TYR A 79 -4.94 -26.04 18.59
C TYR A 79 -5.69 -25.05 17.72
N ALA A 80 -6.35 -25.52 16.69
CA ALA A 80 -7.06 -24.65 15.73
C ALA A 80 -8.48 -25.14 15.52
N LYS A 81 -9.38 -24.23 15.15
CA LYS A 81 -10.77 -24.55 14.78
C LYS A 81 -10.84 -25.29 13.45
N ASP A 82 -9.97 -24.89 12.51
CA ASP A 82 -9.97 -25.31 11.11
C ASP A 82 -8.55 -25.20 10.52
N PRO A 83 -8.31 -25.69 9.30
CA PRO A 83 -7.01 -25.60 8.64
C PRO A 83 -6.51 -24.16 8.44
N GLU A 84 -7.43 -23.18 8.37
CA GLU A 84 -7.06 -21.76 8.25
C GLU A 84 -6.45 -21.25 9.56
N GLY A 85 -7.07 -21.54 10.69
CA GLY A 85 -6.54 -21.23 12.02
C GLY A 85 -5.18 -21.89 12.29
N GLU A 86 -4.99 -23.12 11.83
CA GLU A 86 -3.70 -23.83 11.94
C GLU A 86 -2.60 -23.09 11.16
N ARG A 87 -2.87 -22.65 9.92
CA ARG A 87 -1.94 -21.84 9.13
C ARG A 87 -1.58 -20.54 9.85
N TYR A 88 -2.56 -19.82 10.39
CA TYR A 88 -2.31 -18.58 11.12
C TYR A 88 -1.46 -18.78 12.37
N ALA A 89 -1.64 -19.88 13.08
CA ALA A 89 -0.79 -20.24 14.21
C ALA A 89 0.67 -20.46 13.78
N HIS A 90 0.88 -21.17 12.66
CA HIS A 90 2.22 -21.36 12.10
C HIS A 90 2.86 -20.04 11.68
N MET A 91 2.11 -19.11 11.07
CA MET A 91 2.61 -17.79 10.71
C MET A 91 3.03 -17.00 11.95
N THR A 92 2.21 -17.02 13.01
CA THR A 92 2.55 -16.37 14.29
C THR A 92 3.83 -16.96 14.90
N PHE A 93 3.95 -18.28 14.90
CA PHE A 93 5.16 -18.93 15.42
C PHE A 93 6.41 -18.64 14.57
N ALA A 94 6.26 -18.54 13.25
CA ALA A 94 7.35 -18.16 12.36
C ALA A 94 7.84 -16.72 12.62
N GLN A 95 6.93 -15.78 12.89
CA GLN A 95 7.30 -14.43 13.30
C GLN A 95 8.02 -14.42 14.65
N LEU A 96 7.48 -15.12 15.66
CA LEU A 96 8.13 -15.24 16.97
C LEU A 96 9.56 -15.80 16.87
N ARG A 97 9.76 -16.83 16.07
CA ARG A 97 11.10 -17.39 15.84
C ARG A 97 12.04 -16.35 15.25
N ARG A 98 11.65 -15.69 14.17
CA ARG A 98 12.50 -14.69 13.52
C ARG A 98 12.85 -13.52 14.44
N LEU A 99 11.87 -13.06 15.23
CA LEU A 99 12.07 -12.01 16.22
C LEU A 99 13.05 -12.45 17.33
N ALA A 100 12.88 -13.66 17.85
CA ALA A 100 13.75 -14.20 18.89
C ALA A 100 15.17 -14.52 18.35
N ASP A 101 15.25 -15.14 17.18
CA ASP A 101 16.52 -15.48 16.51
C ASP A 101 17.35 -14.22 16.21
N ALA A 102 16.73 -13.13 15.81
CA ALA A 102 17.40 -11.84 15.57
C ALA A 102 18.05 -11.26 16.84
N GLU A 103 17.55 -11.63 18.02
CA GLU A 103 18.11 -11.22 19.31
C GLU A 103 19.01 -12.30 19.94
N GLY A 104 19.26 -13.42 19.24
CA GLY A 104 20.00 -14.56 19.79
C GLY A 104 19.29 -15.24 20.98
N LYS A 105 17.95 -15.12 21.06
CA LYS A 105 17.12 -15.65 22.14
C LYS A 105 16.26 -16.82 21.67
N GLN A 106 15.83 -17.63 22.61
CA GLN A 106 14.78 -18.63 22.37
C GLN A 106 13.40 -17.96 22.48
N VAL A 107 12.42 -18.47 21.70
CA VAL A 107 11.03 -18.05 21.87
C VAL A 107 10.58 -18.36 23.29
N PRO A 108 10.06 -17.37 24.04
CA PRO A 108 9.67 -17.56 25.44
C PRO A 108 8.43 -18.46 25.56
N ASP A 109 8.30 -19.10 26.71
CA ASP A 109 7.10 -19.84 27.03
C ASP A 109 5.89 -18.92 27.09
N CYS A 110 4.87 -19.22 26.28
CA CYS A 110 3.70 -18.38 26.16
C CYS A 110 2.47 -19.16 25.66
N ALA A 111 1.30 -18.54 25.83
CA ALA A 111 0.07 -18.96 25.18
C ALA A 111 -0.56 -17.78 24.44
N ILE A 112 -0.91 -17.97 23.19
CA ILE A 112 -1.53 -16.97 22.32
C ILE A 112 -2.88 -17.52 21.87
N ASN A 113 -3.98 -16.74 22.11
CA ASN A 113 -5.28 -17.03 21.53
C ASN A 113 -5.62 -15.91 20.55
N ASP A 114 -5.99 -16.29 19.32
CA ASP A 114 -6.17 -15.31 18.27
C ASP A 114 -7.19 -15.76 17.22
N TRP A 115 -7.85 -14.80 16.57
CA TRP A 115 -8.83 -15.01 15.51
C TRP A 115 -9.02 -13.74 14.67
N PRO A 116 -9.36 -13.87 13.36
CA PRO A 116 -9.65 -12.72 12.51
C PRO A 116 -11.03 -12.11 12.84
N GLU A 117 -11.13 -10.79 12.69
CA GLU A 117 -12.41 -10.06 12.75
C GLU A 117 -13.24 -10.29 11.49
N PHE A 118 -12.58 -10.30 10.34
CA PHE A 118 -13.21 -10.38 9.04
C PHE A 118 -12.78 -11.64 8.28
N ARG A 119 -13.73 -12.18 7.48
CA ARG A 119 -13.48 -13.35 6.63
C ARG A 119 -12.41 -13.05 5.56
N TRP A 120 -12.51 -11.89 4.88
CA TRP A 120 -11.63 -11.49 3.79
C TRP A 120 -10.72 -10.34 4.20
N ARG A 121 -9.45 -10.47 3.91
CA ARG A 121 -8.40 -9.49 4.16
C ARG A 121 -7.46 -9.53 2.97
N GLY A 122 -7.54 -8.52 2.10
CA GLY A 122 -7.00 -8.63 0.76
C GLY A 122 -6.19 -7.45 0.26
N LEU A 123 -5.66 -7.69 -0.94
CA LEU A 123 -5.06 -6.66 -1.79
C LEU A 123 -5.48 -6.90 -3.23
N MET A 124 -5.96 -5.85 -3.88
CA MET A 124 -6.18 -5.77 -5.32
C MET A 124 -4.94 -5.16 -5.99
N LEU A 125 -4.51 -5.78 -7.09
CA LEU A 125 -3.42 -5.29 -7.92
C LEU A 125 -3.90 -5.08 -9.36
N ASP A 126 -3.78 -3.85 -9.84
CA ASP A 126 -4.11 -3.48 -11.20
C ASP A 126 -3.02 -3.94 -12.19
N CYS A 127 -3.22 -5.11 -12.76
CA CYS A 127 -2.39 -5.64 -13.84
C CYS A 127 -2.93 -5.29 -15.23
N GLY A 128 -4.17 -4.84 -15.31
CA GLY A 128 -4.80 -4.39 -16.56
C GLY A 128 -4.09 -3.18 -17.15
N ARG A 129 -3.82 -2.16 -16.32
CA ARG A 129 -3.10 -0.95 -16.72
C ARG A 129 -1.61 -1.16 -16.83
N ASN A 130 -0.96 -1.70 -15.80
CA ASN A 130 0.48 -1.97 -15.79
C ASN A 130 0.73 -3.45 -15.49
N TYR A 131 1.12 -4.21 -16.52
CA TYR A 131 1.40 -5.64 -16.41
C TYR A 131 2.42 -5.91 -15.29
N GLN A 132 2.14 -6.86 -14.43
CA GLN A 132 3.07 -7.35 -13.42
C GLN A 132 3.57 -8.75 -13.78
N SER A 133 4.82 -9.06 -13.52
CA SER A 133 5.32 -10.42 -13.74
C SER A 133 4.66 -11.42 -12.80
N VAL A 134 4.64 -12.69 -13.19
CA VAL A 134 4.15 -13.79 -12.34
C VAL A 134 4.95 -13.84 -11.03
N GLU A 135 6.24 -13.56 -11.09
CA GLU A 135 7.11 -13.54 -9.90
C GLU A 135 6.75 -12.39 -8.95
N SER A 136 6.53 -11.16 -9.47
CA SER A 136 6.06 -10.04 -8.64
C SER A 136 4.72 -10.35 -7.96
N ILE A 137 3.78 -10.98 -8.68
CA ILE A 137 2.49 -11.39 -8.12
C ILE A 137 2.70 -12.42 -7.00
N LYS A 138 3.57 -13.41 -7.18
CA LYS A 138 3.90 -14.40 -6.15
C LYS A 138 4.57 -13.78 -4.92
N ASP A 139 5.39 -12.76 -5.11
CA ASP A 139 6.03 -12.03 -4.01
C ASP A 139 4.97 -11.27 -3.18
N VAL A 140 4.03 -10.60 -3.84
CA VAL A 140 2.88 -9.96 -3.17
C VAL A 140 2.04 -11.00 -2.41
N ILE A 141 1.68 -12.12 -3.04
CA ILE A 141 0.93 -13.21 -2.40
C ILE A 141 1.68 -13.78 -1.19
N SER A 142 3.00 -13.94 -1.28
CA SER A 142 3.82 -14.42 -0.17
C SER A 142 3.80 -13.46 1.01
N MET A 143 3.84 -12.15 0.73
CA MET A 143 3.75 -11.12 1.76
C MET A 143 2.36 -11.09 2.40
N LEU A 144 1.28 -11.18 1.61
CA LEU A 144 -0.09 -11.31 2.12
C LEU A 144 -0.21 -12.47 3.10
N ALA A 145 0.24 -13.65 2.69
CA ALA A 145 0.22 -14.83 3.53
C ALA A 145 1.02 -14.64 4.84
N ALA A 146 2.23 -14.08 4.78
CA ALA A 146 3.09 -13.87 5.94
C ALA A 146 2.43 -12.96 7.01
N TYR A 147 1.51 -12.09 6.59
CA TYR A 147 0.77 -11.17 7.45
C TYR A 147 -0.71 -11.56 7.63
N LYS A 148 -1.05 -12.85 7.47
CA LYS A 148 -2.40 -13.43 7.68
C LYS A 148 -3.48 -12.81 6.80
N MET A 149 -3.12 -12.20 5.68
CA MET A 149 -4.07 -11.81 4.66
C MET A 149 -4.34 -13.00 3.74
N ASN A 150 -5.58 -13.15 3.29
CA ASN A 150 -6.06 -14.37 2.64
C ASN A 150 -6.77 -14.14 1.31
N LEU A 151 -6.64 -12.93 0.76
CA LEU A 151 -7.30 -12.56 -0.49
C LEU A 151 -6.34 -11.81 -1.40
N PHE A 152 -6.24 -12.24 -2.66
CA PHE A 152 -5.59 -11.52 -3.74
C PHE A 152 -6.61 -11.26 -4.85
N HIS A 153 -6.94 -10.00 -5.06
CA HIS A 153 -7.85 -9.58 -6.13
C HIS A 153 -7.00 -9.19 -7.34
N TRP A 154 -7.20 -9.88 -8.44
CA TRP A 154 -6.40 -9.74 -9.64
C TRP A 154 -7.19 -9.01 -10.72
N HIS A 155 -6.97 -7.70 -10.85
CA HIS A 155 -7.58 -6.88 -11.88
C HIS A 155 -6.86 -7.14 -13.22
N LEU A 156 -7.45 -8.02 -14.04
CA LEU A 156 -6.82 -8.61 -15.23
C LEU A 156 -7.08 -7.83 -16.51
N THR A 157 -8.13 -7.02 -16.55
CA THR A 157 -8.57 -6.36 -17.79
C THR A 157 -8.91 -4.90 -17.55
N ASP A 158 -8.45 -4.05 -18.48
CA ASP A 158 -8.71 -2.61 -18.48
C ASP A 158 -8.56 -2.05 -19.89
N ASN A 159 -8.73 -0.75 -20.08
CA ASN A 159 -8.51 -0.03 -21.32
C ASN A 159 -7.12 -0.29 -21.92
N CYS A 160 -6.12 -0.53 -21.08
CA CYS A 160 -4.73 -0.70 -21.48
C CYS A 160 -4.39 -2.11 -21.95
N GLY A 161 -5.18 -3.11 -21.59
CA GLY A 161 -4.94 -4.48 -22.04
C GLY A 161 -5.89 -5.49 -21.42
N TRP A 162 -6.15 -6.54 -22.19
CA TRP A 162 -6.76 -7.78 -21.71
C TRP A 162 -5.62 -8.75 -21.35
N ARG A 163 -5.32 -8.93 -20.06
CA ARG A 163 -4.11 -9.61 -19.62
C ARG A 163 -4.24 -11.11 -19.41
N LEU A 164 -5.39 -11.72 -19.62
CA LEU A 164 -5.57 -13.18 -19.56
C LEU A 164 -5.69 -13.77 -20.96
N GLU A 165 -4.89 -14.81 -21.24
CA GLU A 165 -4.99 -15.57 -22.49
C GLU A 165 -6.40 -16.12 -22.67
N SER A 166 -6.99 -15.87 -23.83
CA SER A 166 -8.20 -16.54 -24.28
C SER A 166 -7.91 -17.41 -25.52
N LYS A 167 -8.29 -18.68 -25.43
CA LYS A 167 -8.24 -19.60 -26.56
C LYS A 167 -9.47 -19.47 -27.45
N ARG A 168 -10.57 -18.92 -26.92
CA ARG A 168 -11.80 -18.66 -27.64
C ARG A 168 -11.74 -17.39 -28.48
N GLN A 169 -11.02 -16.38 -27.95
CA GLN A 169 -10.88 -15.05 -28.56
C GLN A 169 -9.39 -14.66 -28.63
N PRO A 170 -8.56 -15.35 -29.42
CA PRO A 170 -7.11 -15.13 -29.44
C PRO A 170 -6.71 -13.74 -29.94
N GLU A 171 -7.60 -13.01 -30.59
CA GLU A 171 -7.41 -11.62 -30.98
C GLU A 171 -7.21 -10.67 -29.79
N LEU A 172 -7.65 -11.04 -28.59
CA LEU A 172 -7.41 -10.28 -27.37
C LEU A 172 -5.91 -10.17 -27.04
N GLN A 173 -5.08 -11.10 -27.51
CA GLN A 173 -3.63 -11.12 -27.30
C GLN A 173 -2.84 -10.45 -28.43
N ARG A 174 -3.51 -9.93 -29.47
CA ARG A 174 -2.82 -9.18 -30.54
C ARG A 174 -2.16 -7.93 -29.96
N ARG A 175 -0.93 -7.64 -30.39
CA ARG A 175 -0.16 -6.51 -29.88
C ARG A 175 -0.85 -5.16 -30.04
N ASP A 176 -1.61 -4.98 -31.10
CA ASP A 176 -2.36 -3.75 -31.41
C ASP A 176 -3.63 -3.57 -30.58
N ALA A 177 -4.08 -4.61 -29.86
CA ALA A 177 -5.18 -4.50 -28.90
C ALA A 177 -4.76 -3.75 -27.62
N PHE A 178 -3.47 -3.80 -27.28
CA PHE A 178 -2.96 -3.14 -26.09
C PHE A 178 -2.61 -1.66 -26.35
N THR A 179 -2.76 -0.81 -25.34
CA THR A 179 -2.25 0.57 -25.35
C THR A 179 -0.97 0.69 -24.53
N ARG A 180 -0.74 -0.22 -23.57
CA ARG A 180 0.47 -0.30 -22.76
C ARG A 180 0.99 -1.74 -22.71
N HIS A 181 2.31 -1.90 -22.60
CA HIS A 181 2.97 -3.20 -22.45
C HIS A 181 2.46 -4.22 -23.50
N ALA A 182 2.51 -3.83 -24.76
CA ALA A 182 1.92 -4.56 -25.88
C ALA A 182 2.36 -6.03 -25.99
N GLY A 183 1.41 -6.96 -25.94
CA GLY A 183 1.66 -8.39 -25.98
C GLY A 183 2.12 -8.99 -24.64
N ARG A 184 2.04 -8.25 -23.54
CA ARG A 184 2.25 -8.78 -22.17
C ARG A 184 0.91 -9.21 -21.60
N PHE A 185 0.74 -10.50 -21.38
CA PHE A 185 -0.45 -11.13 -20.80
C PHE A 185 -0.05 -12.42 -20.08
N TYR A 186 -0.92 -12.95 -19.28
CA TYR A 186 -0.75 -14.24 -18.59
C TYR A 186 -1.33 -15.36 -19.45
N THR A 187 -0.55 -16.39 -19.70
CA THR A 187 -1.07 -17.64 -20.27
C THR A 187 -2.02 -18.32 -19.28
N GLN A 188 -2.91 -19.16 -19.78
CA GLN A 188 -3.76 -19.96 -18.87
C GLN A 188 -2.95 -20.88 -17.95
N ALA A 189 -1.76 -21.28 -18.38
CA ALA A 189 -0.83 -22.05 -17.53
C ALA A 189 -0.27 -21.21 -16.38
N GLU A 190 0.21 -19.99 -16.64
CA GLU A 190 0.68 -19.05 -15.63
C GLU A 190 -0.45 -18.64 -14.67
N PHE A 191 -1.67 -18.42 -15.18
CA PHE A 191 -2.82 -18.16 -14.34
C PHE A 191 -3.07 -19.30 -13.34
N LYS A 192 -3.09 -20.54 -13.80
CA LYS A 192 -3.25 -21.74 -12.94
C LYS A 192 -2.09 -21.90 -11.96
N GLU A 193 -0.88 -21.55 -12.37
CA GLU A 193 0.31 -21.57 -11.51
C GLU A 193 0.14 -20.59 -10.35
N VAL A 194 -0.32 -19.36 -10.59
CA VAL A 194 -0.61 -18.36 -9.55
C VAL A 194 -1.71 -18.84 -8.62
N LEU A 195 -2.81 -19.42 -9.15
CA LEU A 195 -3.88 -19.99 -8.31
C LEU A 195 -3.34 -21.08 -7.37
N SER A 196 -2.55 -22.02 -7.89
CA SER A 196 -1.96 -23.09 -7.12
C SER A 196 -0.99 -22.57 -6.05
N PHE A 197 -0.17 -21.58 -6.41
CA PHE A 197 0.78 -20.93 -5.51
C PHE A 197 0.07 -20.20 -4.35
N ALA A 198 -0.98 -19.47 -4.65
CA ALA A 198 -1.79 -18.75 -3.67
C ALA A 198 -2.50 -19.71 -2.72
N ARG A 199 -3.16 -20.74 -3.27
CA ARG A 199 -3.86 -21.77 -2.50
C ARG A 199 -2.93 -22.48 -1.50
N ALA A 200 -1.71 -22.85 -1.93
CA ALA A 200 -0.72 -23.48 -1.05
C ALA A 200 -0.36 -22.60 0.16
N ARG A 201 -0.61 -21.27 0.06
CA ARG A 201 -0.37 -20.30 1.13
C ARG A 201 -1.64 -19.86 1.87
N GLY A 202 -2.80 -20.42 1.50
CA GLY A 202 -4.09 -20.04 2.08
C GLY A 202 -4.59 -18.68 1.62
N VAL A 203 -4.17 -18.25 0.43
CA VAL A 203 -4.66 -17.02 -0.22
C VAL A 203 -5.60 -17.41 -1.35
N THR A 204 -6.81 -16.88 -1.32
CA THR A 204 -7.82 -17.02 -2.38
C THR A 204 -7.57 -15.96 -3.44
N VAL A 205 -7.63 -16.33 -4.71
CA VAL A 205 -7.56 -15.40 -5.84
C VAL A 205 -8.97 -15.07 -6.32
N ILE A 206 -9.28 -13.78 -6.43
CA ILE A 206 -10.48 -13.27 -7.11
C ILE A 206 -10.03 -12.63 -8.42
N PRO A 207 -10.27 -13.25 -9.58
CA PRO A 207 -10.01 -12.61 -10.86
C PRO A 207 -11.11 -11.61 -11.19
N GLU A 208 -10.70 -10.48 -11.77
CA GLU A 208 -11.61 -9.48 -12.30
C GLU A 208 -11.51 -9.37 -13.81
N LEU A 209 -12.67 -9.45 -14.45
CA LEU A 209 -12.88 -9.04 -15.83
C LEU A 209 -13.73 -7.78 -15.81
N ASP A 210 -13.10 -6.64 -15.88
CA ASP A 210 -13.79 -5.36 -15.75
C ASP A 210 -14.63 -5.05 -16.98
N MET A 211 -15.94 -4.91 -16.75
CA MET A 211 -16.94 -4.65 -17.76
C MET A 211 -18.22 -4.06 -17.16
N PRO A 212 -18.98 -3.23 -17.87
CA PRO A 212 -18.77 -2.78 -19.25
C PRO A 212 -17.84 -1.54 -19.35
N GLY A 213 -17.50 -0.89 -18.24
CA GLY A 213 -16.45 0.11 -18.21
C GLY A 213 -15.09 -0.49 -18.55
N HIS A 214 -14.09 0.34 -18.79
CA HIS A 214 -12.69 -0.08 -18.98
C HIS A 214 -12.44 -1.16 -20.06
N THR A 215 -13.25 -1.22 -21.11
CA THR A 215 -13.23 -2.26 -22.13
C THR A 215 -12.58 -1.87 -23.47
N LEU A 216 -11.78 -0.80 -23.52
CA LEU A 216 -11.18 -0.34 -24.77
C LEU A 216 -10.32 -1.43 -25.44
N ALA A 217 -9.52 -2.18 -24.67
CA ALA A 217 -8.69 -3.28 -25.19
C ALA A 217 -9.55 -4.36 -25.84
N PHE A 218 -10.65 -4.78 -25.21
CA PHE A 218 -11.62 -5.72 -25.78
C PHE A 218 -12.23 -5.18 -27.07
N ARG A 219 -12.69 -3.93 -27.06
CA ARG A 219 -13.32 -3.29 -28.24
C ARG A 219 -12.34 -3.18 -29.41
N LYS A 220 -11.08 -2.84 -29.15
CA LYS A 220 -10.02 -2.81 -30.18
C LYS A 220 -9.72 -4.19 -30.76
N ALA A 221 -9.63 -5.21 -29.92
CA ALA A 221 -9.33 -6.58 -30.36
C ALA A 221 -10.43 -7.16 -31.24
N THR A 222 -11.69 -6.99 -30.84
CA THR A 222 -12.85 -7.61 -31.50
C THR A 222 -13.46 -6.77 -32.63
N GLY A 223 -13.09 -5.47 -32.69
CA GLY A 223 -13.71 -4.50 -33.61
C GLY A 223 -15.13 -4.11 -33.23
N ILE A 224 -15.61 -4.52 -32.07
CA ILE A 224 -16.93 -4.17 -31.53
C ILE A 224 -16.86 -2.73 -30.95
N ARG A 225 -17.74 -1.85 -31.41
CA ARG A 225 -17.75 -0.46 -30.98
C ARG A 225 -18.59 -0.19 -29.73
N SER A 226 -19.61 -1.00 -29.51
CA SER A 226 -20.54 -0.86 -28.38
C SER A 226 -20.80 -2.20 -27.73
N LEU A 227 -20.73 -2.23 -26.40
CA LEU A 227 -21.04 -3.43 -25.61
C LEU A 227 -22.55 -3.71 -25.53
N ALA A 228 -23.40 -2.80 -26.04
CA ALA A 228 -24.83 -3.07 -26.26
C ALA A 228 -25.09 -3.99 -27.45
N ASP A 229 -24.08 -4.32 -28.28
CA ASP A 229 -24.15 -5.30 -29.36
C ASP A 229 -24.32 -6.71 -28.78
N GLU A 230 -25.25 -7.50 -29.34
CA GLU A 230 -25.47 -8.90 -28.93
C GLU A 230 -24.22 -9.77 -29.10
N ARG A 231 -23.34 -9.44 -30.06
CA ARG A 231 -22.05 -10.14 -30.21
C ARG A 231 -21.15 -9.90 -29.00
N ALA A 232 -21.10 -8.65 -28.48
CA ALA A 232 -20.32 -8.35 -27.29
C ALA A 232 -20.84 -9.14 -26.08
N LYS A 233 -22.17 -9.17 -25.91
CA LYS A 233 -22.81 -9.95 -24.83
C LYS A 233 -22.40 -11.42 -24.86
N ILE A 234 -22.49 -12.04 -26.05
CA ILE A 234 -22.17 -13.47 -26.24
C ILE A 234 -20.68 -13.71 -25.98
N ILE A 235 -19.79 -12.94 -26.60
CA ILE A 235 -18.33 -13.12 -26.46
C ILE A 235 -17.90 -12.95 -25.00
N LEU A 236 -18.35 -11.90 -24.31
CA LEU A 236 -18.02 -11.69 -22.90
C LEU A 236 -18.57 -12.81 -22.01
N GLY A 237 -19.76 -13.33 -22.32
CA GLY A 237 -20.29 -14.51 -21.64
C GLY A 237 -19.43 -15.77 -21.86
N GLU A 238 -18.91 -15.98 -23.07
CA GLU A 238 -17.99 -17.08 -23.38
C GLU A 238 -16.63 -16.93 -22.68
N LEU A 239 -16.12 -15.70 -22.52
CA LEU A 239 -14.90 -15.40 -21.80
C LEU A 239 -15.07 -15.66 -20.28
N ILE A 240 -16.25 -15.37 -19.71
CA ILE A 240 -16.57 -15.74 -18.34
C ILE A 240 -16.59 -17.27 -18.18
N ASP A 241 -17.25 -17.99 -19.09
CA ASP A 241 -17.26 -19.46 -19.07
C ASP A 241 -15.84 -20.03 -19.21
N GLU A 242 -15.00 -19.44 -20.08
CA GLU A 242 -13.61 -19.85 -20.25
C GLU A 242 -12.80 -19.62 -18.98
N LEU A 243 -12.88 -18.43 -18.37
CA LEU A 243 -12.24 -18.14 -17.08
C LEU A 243 -12.67 -19.14 -16.01
N CYS A 244 -13.98 -19.39 -15.89
CA CYS A 244 -14.53 -20.34 -14.93
C CYS A 244 -14.04 -21.77 -15.15
N SER A 245 -13.70 -22.15 -16.38
CA SER A 245 -13.16 -23.48 -16.70
C SER A 245 -11.73 -23.72 -16.25
N LEU A 246 -11.00 -22.66 -15.87
CA LEU A 246 -9.58 -22.76 -15.51
C LEU A 246 -9.35 -23.35 -14.11
N ALA A 247 -10.32 -23.26 -13.21
CA ALA A 247 -10.25 -23.82 -11.86
C ALA A 247 -11.65 -24.18 -11.35
N PRO A 248 -11.81 -25.11 -10.38
CA PRO A 248 -13.09 -25.41 -9.78
C PRO A 248 -13.54 -24.29 -8.80
N PRO A 249 -14.86 -24.24 -8.42
CA PRO A 249 -15.39 -23.21 -7.53
C PRO A 249 -14.68 -23.11 -6.16
N GLU A 250 -14.16 -24.22 -5.66
CA GLU A 250 -13.47 -24.29 -4.37
C GLU A 250 -12.10 -23.57 -4.41
N GLU A 251 -11.50 -23.45 -5.57
CA GLU A 251 -10.21 -22.77 -5.77
C GLU A 251 -10.39 -21.31 -6.22
N MET A 252 -11.49 -21.02 -6.94
CA MET A 252 -11.83 -19.72 -7.46
C MET A 252 -13.32 -19.44 -7.20
N PRO A 253 -13.68 -19.12 -5.94
CA PRO A 253 -15.09 -19.08 -5.50
C PRO A 253 -15.86 -17.85 -5.98
N MET A 254 -15.17 -16.81 -6.44
CA MET A 254 -15.76 -15.53 -6.79
C MET A 254 -15.16 -15.02 -8.10
N ILE A 255 -16.00 -14.40 -8.92
CA ILE A 255 -15.59 -13.63 -10.11
C ILE A 255 -16.07 -12.20 -9.92
N HIS A 256 -15.16 -11.24 -10.11
CA HIS A 256 -15.47 -9.82 -10.11
C HIS A 256 -15.66 -9.33 -11.54
N LEU A 257 -16.76 -8.61 -11.80
CA LEU A 257 -17.08 -8.08 -13.15
C LEU A 257 -16.87 -6.56 -13.27
N GLY A 258 -16.17 -5.93 -12.32
CA GLY A 258 -15.98 -4.49 -12.32
C GLY A 258 -17.29 -3.75 -12.09
N THR A 259 -17.91 -3.27 -13.15
CA THR A 259 -19.20 -2.57 -13.22
C THR A 259 -19.15 -1.07 -12.90
N ASP A 260 -17.99 -0.54 -12.55
CA ASP A 260 -17.79 0.89 -12.33
C ASP A 260 -17.59 1.65 -13.65
N GLU A 261 -17.61 2.95 -13.54
CA GLU A 261 -17.20 3.95 -14.52
C GLU A 261 -17.63 3.74 -15.99
N ALA A 262 -18.69 3.01 -16.26
CA ALA A 262 -19.25 2.82 -17.61
C ALA A 262 -19.74 4.17 -18.22
N ARG A 263 -18.79 5.07 -18.51
CA ARG A 263 -19.04 6.47 -18.87
C ARG A 263 -19.07 6.69 -20.37
N GLU A 264 -18.26 5.94 -21.10
CA GLU A 264 -18.17 6.04 -22.56
C GLU A 264 -19.45 5.55 -23.25
N PRO A 265 -19.86 6.17 -24.37
CA PRO A 265 -21.06 5.72 -25.10
C PRO A 265 -21.02 4.25 -25.46
N GLY A 266 -19.85 3.70 -25.80
CA GLY A 266 -19.67 2.28 -26.15
C GLY A 266 -19.74 1.31 -24.97
N GLU A 267 -19.73 1.80 -23.74
CA GLU A 267 -19.75 1.01 -22.50
C GLU A 267 -21.15 0.93 -21.87
N LYS A 268 -22.10 1.70 -22.39
CA LYS A 268 -23.50 1.65 -21.93
C LYS A 268 -24.17 0.39 -22.42
N VAL A 269 -24.71 -0.38 -21.52
CA VAL A 269 -25.37 -1.67 -21.80
C VAL A 269 -26.78 -1.72 -21.23
N PRO A 270 -27.70 -2.46 -21.87
CA PRO A 270 -28.99 -2.77 -21.27
C PRO A 270 -28.82 -3.72 -20.08
N GLN A 271 -29.72 -3.61 -19.09
CA GLN A 271 -29.70 -4.47 -17.91
C GLN A 271 -29.67 -5.97 -18.26
N SER A 272 -30.33 -6.37 -19.34
CA SER A 272 -30.33 -7.76 -19.81
C SER A 272 -28.97 -8.34 -20.15
N HIS A 273 -27.97 -7.50 -20.52
CA HIS A 273 -26.60 -7.95 -20.73
C HIS A 273 -25.91 -8.23 -19.39
N LEU A 274 -26.08 -7.33 -18.41
CA LEU A 274 -25.56 -7.54 -17.05
C LEU A 274 -26.18 -8.80 -16.42
N ASP A 275 -27.49 -8.99 -16.57
CA ASP A 275 -28.19 -10.18 -16.10
C ASP A 275 -27.65 -11.46 -16.75
N TYR A 276 -27.36 -11.41 -18.05
CA TYR A 276 -26.77 -12.53 -18.77
C TYR A 276 -25.35 -12.86 -18.27
N TRP A 277 -24.47 -11.87 -18.14
CA TRP A 277 -23.10 -12.10 -17.63
C TRP A 277 -23.13 -12.59 -16.17
N ALA A 278 -23.96 -12.01 -15.35
CA ALA A 278 -24.19 -12.46 -13.99
C ALA A 278 -24.66 -13.92 -13.93
N SER A 279 -25.57 -14.30 -14.82
CA SER A 279 -26.06 -15.69 -14.93
C SER A 279 -24.93 -16.66 -15.32
N LYS A 280 -23.97 -16.24 -16.12
CA LYS A 280 -22.80 -17.05 -16.47
C LYS A 280 -21.92 -17.32 -15.24
N VAL A 281 -21.65 -16.30 -14.43
CA VAL A 281 -20.88 -16.45 -13.19
C VAL A 281 -21.58 -17.44 -12.25
N THR A 282 -22.88 -17.24 -11.98
CA THR A 282 -23.63 -18.06 -11.03
C THR A 282 -23.89 -19.47 -11.54
N ALA A 283 -24.15 -19.67 -12.85
CA ALA A 283 -24.30 -21.00 -13.45
C ALA A 283 -23.02 -21.84 -13.36
N ASN A 284 -21.88 -21.20 -13.35
CA ASN A 284 -20.59 -21.83 -13.10
C ASN A 284 -20.28 -22.05 -11.59
N GLY A 285 -21.26 -21.82 -10.69
CA GLY A 285 -21.12 -22.05 -9.26
C GLY A 285 -20.27 -21.02 -8.50
N ARG A 286 -20.10 -19.81 -9.04
CA ARG A 286 -19.31 -18.73 -8.41
C ARG A 286 -20.19 -17.64 -7.86
N VAL A 287 -19.67 -16.98 -6.83
CA VAL A 287 -20.23 -15.73 -6.32
C VAL A 287 -19.87 -14.60 -7.25
N LEU A 288 -20.84 -13.76 -7.55
CA LEU A 288 -20.65 -12.55 -8.34
C LEU A 288 -20.24 -11.39 -7.46
N ALA A 289 -19.22 -10.62 -7.86
CA ALA A 289 -18.83 -9.37 -7.22
C ALA A 289 -18.74 -8.22 -8.24
N GLY A 290 -18.84 -6.99 -7.74
CA GLY A 290 -18.65 -5.78 -8.54
C GLY A 290 -18.49 -4.54 -7.69
N TRP A 291 -17.95 -3.48 -8.28
CA TRP A 291 -17.72 -2.20 -7.60
C TRP A 291 -19.03 -1.48 -7.25
N SER A 292 -19.03 -0.79 -6.12
CA SER A 292 -20.13 0.09 -5.69
C SER A 292 -19.54 1.42 -5.16
N PRO A 293 -19.84 2.58 -5.79
CA PRO A 293 -20.81 2.80 -6.87
C PRO A 293 -20.41 2.10 -8.18
N GLY A 294 -21.40 1.58 -8.86
CA GLY A 294 -21.29 0.87 -10.14
C GLY A 294 -22.67 0.53 -10.67
N LEU A 295 -22.72 -0.25 -11.77
CA LEU A 295 -23.96 -0.73 -12.30
C LEU A 295 -24.60 -1.76 -11.36
N LYS A 296 -25.92 -1.78 -11.32
CA LYS A 296 -26.65 -2.69 -10.43
C LYS A 296 -26.54 -4.13 -10.89
N LEU A 297 -25.80 -4.93 -10.14
CA LEU A 297 -25.75 -6.38 -10.33
C LEU A 297 -27.01 -7.06 -9.84
N PRO A 298 -27.48 -8.10 -10.54
CA PRO A 298 -28.66 -8.88 -10.12
C PRO A 298 -28.34 -9.88 -9.00
N GLY A 299 -29.38 -10.31 -8.28
CA GLY A 299 -29.31 -11.40 -7.32
C GLY A 299 -28.48 -11.12 -6.08
N GLN A 300 -27.95 -12.19 -5.49
CA GLN A 300 -27.04 -12.11 -4.33
C GLN A 300 -25.59 -11.91 -4.82
N SER A 301 -25.21 -10.67 -5.05
CA SER A 301 -23.85 -10.29 -5.42
C SER A 301 -23.13 -9.67 -4.24
N VAL A 302 -21.80 -9.74 -4.22
CA VAL A 302 -20.94 -9.02 -3.28
C VAL A 302 -20.66 -7.63 -3.83
N LYS A 303 -20.87 -6.60 -3.03
CA LYS A 303 -20.47 -5.23 -3.36
C LYS A 303 -19.05 -4.96 -2.86
N GLN A 304 -18.18 -4.51 -3.73
CA GLN A 304 -16.91 -3.93 -3.32
C GLN A 304 -17.06 -2.42 -3.24
N LEU A 305 -17.01 -1.88 -2.03
CA LEU A 305 -17.21 -0.45 -1.81
C LEU A 305 -15.93 0.30 -2.13
N TRP A 306 -16.02 1.32 -2.97
CA TRP A 306 -14.88 2.14 -3.35
C TRP A 306 -15.19 3.63 -3.19
N MET A 307 -14.32 4.49 -3.66
CA MET A 307 -14.40 5.94 -3.53
C MET A 307 -15.80 6.48 -3.82
N GLY A 308 -16.34 7.30 -2.90
CA GLY A 308 -17.67 7.88 -3.06
C GLY A 308 -18.82 6.89 -2.90
N ALA A 309 -18.55 5.68 -2.42
CA ALA A 309 -19.59 4.70 -2.16
C ALA A 309 -20.63 5.24 -1.18
N ASN A 310 -21.88 5.00 -1.52
CA ASN A 310 -22.98 5.28 -0.62
C ASN A 310 -22.92 4.34 0.58
N ASP A 311 -23.33 4.87 1.73
CA ASP A 311 -23.55 4.07 2.93
C ASP A 311 -24.55 2.93 2.63
N PRO A 312 -24.15 1.67 2.81
CA PRO A 312 -25.06 0.53 2.61
C PRO A 312 -26.07 0.35 3.75
N ARG A 313 -26.26 1.35 4.61
CA ARG A 313 -27.30 1.31 5.65
C ARG A 313 -28.68 1.04 5.05
N GLY A 314 -29.27 -0.06 5.40
CA GLY A 314 -30.54 -0.53 4.86
C GLY A 314 -30.43 -1.51 3.69
N ASP A 315 -29.22 -1.71 3.15
CA ASP A 315 -28.91 -2.76 2.19
C ASP A 315 -28.35 -3.99 2.95
N GLU A 316 -28.88 -5.16 2.69
CA GLU A 316 -28.41 -6.42 3.31
C GLU A 316 -27.36 -7.14 2.46
N THR A 317 -26.98 -6.57 1.32
CA THR A 317 -25.98 -7.14 0.39
C THR A 317 -24.62 -7.25 1.08
N PRO A 318 -23.97 -8.42 1.06
CA PRO A 318 -22.61 -8.58 1.57
C PRO A 318 -21.62 -7.65 0.88
N TYR A 319 -20.62 -7.16 1.63
CA TYR A 319 -19.65 -6.25 1.02
C TYR A 319 -18.21 -6.42 1.51
N ILE A 320 -17.29 -6.00 0.63
CA ILE A 320 -15.85 -5.79 0.89
C ILE A 320 -15.61 -4.28 0.92
N ASP A 321 -14.83 -3.80 1.89
CA ASP A 321 -14.51 -2.38 2.04
C ASP A 321 -13.15 -2.04 1.43
N SER A 322 -13.17 -1.19 0.40
CA SER A 322 -11.97 -0.67 -0.26
C SER A 322 -11.99 0.87 -0.32
N GLN A 323 -12.60 1.52 0.68
CA GLN A 323 -12.81 2.95 0.66
C GLN A 323 -11.63 3.76 1.20
N ASN A 324 -11.61 5.04 0.86
CA ASN A 324 -10.69 6.04 1.38
C ASN A 324 -9.21 5.63 1.19
N SER A 325 -8.43 5.64 2.26
CA SER A 325 -7.00 5.38 2.23
C SER A 325 -6.62 3.89 2.09
N PHE A 326 -7.60 2.99 1.90
CA PHE A 326 -7.31 1.65 1.38
C PHE A 326 -6.94 1.70 -0.12
N TYR A 327 -7.21 2.81 -0.82
CA TYR A 327 -6.59 3.17 -2.10
C TYR A 327 -5.21 3.77 -1.85
N ILE A 328 -4.19 2.91 -1.75
CA ILE A 328 -2.85 3.32 -1.34
C ILE A 328 -2.07 4.10 -2.41
N ASN A 329 -2.54 4.14 -3.65
CA ASN A 329 -2.00 5.00 -4.70
C ASN A 329 -2.15 6.50 -4.44
N HIS A 330 -2.93 6.88 -3.42
CA HIS A 330 -3.07 8.25 -2.93
C HIS A 330 -2.37 8.50 -1.59
N VAL A 331 -1.75 7.47 -1.01
CA VAL A 331 -1.25 7.45 0.36
C VAL A 331 0.28 7.45 0.34
N ASP A 332 0.88 8.38 1.07
CA ASP A 332 2.32 8.41 1.24
C ASP A 332 2.75 7.33 2.27
N PRO A 333 3.99 6.81 2.22
CA PRO A 333 4.39 5.70 3.09
C PRO A 333 4.14 5.94 4.58
N GLU A 334 4.36 7.16 5.05
CA GLU A 334 4.16 7.52 6.47
C GLU A 334 2.68 7.66 6.84
N GLU A 335 1.83 8.04 5.89
CA GLU A 335 0.38 8.13 6.08
C GLU A 335 -0.24 6.76 6.37
N LEU A 336 0.37 5.67 5.87
CA LEU A 336 -0.08 4.30 6.12
C LEU A 336 -0.23 3.97 7.61
N LEU A 337 0.60 4.57 8.47
CA LEU A 337 0.50 4.37 9.92
C LEU A 337 -0.80 4.93 10.49
N SER A 338 -1.16 6.14 10.12
CA SER A 338 -2.40 6.77 10.59
C SER A 338 -3.63 6.06 10.02
N VAL A 339 -3.57 5.62 8.77
CA VAL A 339 -4.63 4.80 8.16
C VAL A 339 -4.82 3.50 8.92
N ALA A 340 -3.73 2.75 9.16
CA ALA A 340 -3.79 1.49 9.90
C ALA A 340 -4.30 1.67 11.33
N ALA A 341 -3.98 2.79 11.98
CA ALA A 341 -4.41 3.07 13.35
C ALA A 341 -5.88 3.53 13.44
N TYR A 342 -6.36 4.36 12.50
CA TYR A 342 -7.57 5.15 12.71
C TYR A 342 -8.66 4.97 11.67
N GLN A 343 -8.40 4.37 10.51
CA GLN A 343 -9.45 3.99 9.58
C GLN A 343 -10.06 2.64 10.00
N GLN A 344 -11.37 2.65 10.31
CA GLN A 344 -12.10 1.43 10.66
C GLN A 344 -12.51 0.69 9.39
N PRO A 345 -12.04 -0.55 9.17
CA PRO A 345 -12.56 -1.40 8.10
C PRO A 345 -14.04 -1.73 8.33
N CYS A 346 -14.80 -1.77 7.25
CA CYS A 346 -16.21 -2.12 7.26
C CYS A 346 -17.06 -1.29 8.24
N ARG A 347 -16.82 0.01 8.29
CA ARG A 347 -17.53 0.95 9.18
C ARG A 347 -19.02 1.10 8.90
N TRP A 348 -19.45 0.73 7.70
CA TRP A 348 -20.82 0.91 7.22
C TRP A 348 -21.71 -0.28 7.52
N GLY A 349 -23.01 -0.01 7.55
CA GLY A 349 -24.06 -1.03 7.57
C GLY A 349 -24.21 -1.81 8.86
N LYS A 350 -25.39 -1.75 9.47
CA LYS A 350 -25.73 -2.60 10.62
C LYS A 350 -26.32 -3.94 10.19
N LYS A 351 -26.85 -4.04 8.96
CA LYS A 351 -27.55 -5.22 8.45
C LYS A 351 -26.76 -6.02 7.42
N ALA A 352 -25.95 -5.34 6.61
CA ALA A 352 -25.12 -6.00 5.59
C ALA A 352 -24.02 -6.85 6.23
N GLU A 353 -23.75 -8.02 5.64
CA GLU A 353 -22.63 -8.86 6.04
C GLU A 353 -21.31 -8.20 5.68
N LYS A 354 -20.47 -7.98 6.69
CA LYS A 354 -19.13 -7.40 6.56
C LYS A 354 -18.14 -8.51 6.22
N LEU A 355 -17.86 -8.69 4.96
CA LEU A 355 -16.94 -9.74 4.53
C LEU A 355 -15.49 -9.40 4.88
N GLY A 356 -15.11 -8.13 4.79
CA GLY A 356 -13.77 -7.68 5.12
C GLY A 356 -13.32 -6.46 4.33
N ALA A 357 -12.00 -6.24 4.29
CA ALA A 357 -11.42 -5.09 3.63
C ALA A 357 -10.27 -5.46 2.69
N GLU A 358 -10.01 -4.58 1.72
CA GLU A 358 -9.03 -4.80 0.68
C GLU A 358 -8.26 -3.53 0.36
N ILE A 359 -6.94 -3.65 0.31
CA ILE A 359 -6.04 -2.62 -0.18
C ILE A 359 -6.17 -2.59 -1.70
N CYS A 360 -6.34 -1.42 -2.30
CA CYS A 360 -6.37 -1.26 -3.75
C CYS A 360 -5.15 -0.50 -4.26
N VAL A 361 -4.50 -1.07 -5.25
CA VAL A 361 -3.33 -0.49 -5.93
C VAL A 361 -3.71 -0.15 -7.36
N TRP A 362 -4.19 1.08 -7.56
CA TRP A 362 -4.49 1.65 -8.87
C TRP A 362 -3.33 2.54 -9.34
N HIS A 363 -2.53 2.03 -10.23
CA HIS A 363 -1.45 2.82 -10.82
C HIS A 363 -1.85 3.24 -12.23
N ASP A 364 -2.55 4.37 -12.35
CA ASP A 364 -3.12 4.85 -13.62
C ASP A 364 -2.04 5.33 -14.60
N ASP A 365 -0.94 5.89 -14.10
CA ASP A 365 0.16 6.33 -14.94
C ASP A 365 0.89 5.14 -15.60
N CYS A 366 1.30 5.31 -16.85
CA CYS A 366 2.16 4.34 -17.52
C CYS A 366 3.57 4.42 -16.91
N ILE A 367 4.15 3.28 -16.57
CA ILE A 367 5.52 3.18 -16.06
C ILE A 367 6.41 2.34 -16.95
N ALA A 368 7.71 2.67 -16.96
CA ALA A 368 8.70 1.99 -17.80
C ALA A 368 9.04 0.60 -17.25
N ASP A 369 9.27 0.50 -15.96
CA ASP A 369 9.53 -0.75 -15.24
C ASP A 369 8.32 -1.11 -14.39
N THR A 370 7.58 -2.14 -14.81
CA THR A 370 6.35 -2.56 -14.15
C THR A 370 6.57 -3.11 -12.75
N GLU A 371 7.76 -3.61 -12.44
CA GLU A 371 8.12 -4.09 -11.11
C GLU A 371 8.14 -2.96 -10.06
N ASP A 372 8.27 -1.72 -10.51
CA ASP A 372 8.26 -0.54 -9.65
C ASP A 372 6.87 -0.17 -9.11
N VAL A 373 5.78 -0.76 -9.59
CA VAL A 373 4.42 -0.50 -9.05
C VAL A 373 4.38 -0.70 -7.54
N ALA A 374 4.95 -1.79 -7.05
CA ALA A 374 4.96 -2.11 -5.63
C ALA A 374 5.81 -1.13 -4.80
N ARG A 375 6.88 -0.59 -5.38
CA ARG A 375 7.75 0.42 -4.77
C ARG A 375 7.09 1.78 -4.71
N MET A 376 6.54 2.23 -5.84
CA MET A 376 5.89 3.53 -5.98
C MET A 376 4.66 3.67 -5.07
N ASN A 377 3.96 2.57 -4.79
CA ASN A 377 2.77 2.57 -3.94
C ASN A 377 3.02 2.06 -2.52
N ALA A 378 4.27 1.87 -2.10
CA ALA A 378 4.63 1.36 -0.78
C ALA A 378 3.83 0.09 -0.37
N VAL A 379 3.64 -0.86 -1.30
CA VAL A 379 2.76 -2.03 -1.15
C VAL A 379 3.15 -2.90 0.05
N TYR A 380 4.43 -3.15 0.26
CA TYR A 380 4.87 -4.05 1.32
C TYR A 380 4.70 -3.47 2.73
N PRO A 381 5.04 -2.17 2.99
CA PRO A 381 4.65 -1.53 4.25
C PRO A 381 3.13 -1.49 4.46
N ALA A 382 2.34 -1.26 3.39
CA ALA A 382 0.88 -1.24 3.48
C ALA A 382 0.32 -2.60 3.91
N ILE A 383 0.78 -3.71 3.31
CA ILE A 383 0.37 -5.07 3.71
C ILE A 383 0.68 -5.30 5.19
N ALA A 384 1.90 -4.98 5.64
CA ALA A 384 2.28 -5.19 7.03
C ALA A 384 1.41 -4.39 8.01
N LEU A 385 1.24 -3.08 7.79
CA LEU A 385 0.49 -2.20 8.68
C LEU A 385 -1.02 -2.48 8.66
N LEU A 386 -1.62 -2.54 7.46
CA LEU A 386 -3.06 -2.70 7.32
C LEU A 386 -3.54 -4.10 7.71
N SER A 387 -2.64 -5.10 7.71
CA SER A 387 -2.96 -6.42 8.23
C SER A 387 -3.50 -6.38 9.66
N ASP A 388 -3.00 -5.47 10.52
CA ASP A 388 -3.46 -5.35 11.90
C ASP A 388 -4.91 -4.83 11.99
N SER A 389 -5.26 -3.80 11.20
CA SER A 389 -6.63 -3.29 11.17
C SER A 389 -7.60 -4.30 10.53
N PHE A 390 -7.17 -5.01 9.50
CA PHE A 390 -7.99 -6.03 8.82
C PHE A 390 -8.13 -7.30 9.67
N TRP A 391 -7.14 -7.63 10.50
CA TRP A 391 -7.20 -8.76 11.42
C TRP A 391 -8.06 -8.49 12.66
N ARG A 392 -7.88 -7.30 13.27
CA ARG A 392 -8.49 -6.98 14.56
C ARG A 392 -9.75 -6.13 14.49
N GLY A 393 -9.99 -5.45 13.36
CA GLY A 393 -10.93 -4.33 13.31
C GLY A 393 -10.39 -3.09 14.04
N ARG A 394 -11.24 -2.07 14.11
CA ARG A 394 -11.06 -0.87 14.94
C ARG A 394 -12.37 -0.59 15.66
N GLU A 395 -12.28 -0.09 16.90
CA GLU A 395 -13.47 0.23 17.69
C GLU A 395 -14.21 1.44 17.13
N LYS A 396 -13.45 2.40 16.59
CA LYS A 396 -13.97 3.67 16.09
C LYS A 396 -13.26 4.09 14.81
N ASP A 397 -14.04 4.71 13.94
CA ASP A 397 -13.56 5.37 12.75
C ASP A 397 -13.23 6.83 13.06
N GLU A 398 -12.02 7.27 12.72
CA GLU A 398 -11.51 8.62 13.05
C GLU A 398 -11.03 9.36 11.81
N PRO A 399 -11.92 9.82 10.91
CA PRO A 399 -11.53 10.43 9.63
C PRO A 399 -10.63 11.67 9.78
N GLY A 400 -10.71 12.37 10.91
CA GLY A 400 -9.82 13.48 11.22
C GLY A 400 -8.37 13.08 11.47
N LEU A 401 -8.09 11.77 11.57
CA LEU A 401 -6.75 11.22 11.82
C LEU A 401 -6.22 10.35 10.67
N TYR A 402 -6.89 10.26 9.53
CA TYR A 402 -6.42 9.43 8.42
C TYR A 402 -5.11 9.94 7.81
N ALA A 403 -4.94 11.26 7.73
CA ALA A 403 -3.76 11.91 7.19
C ALA A 403 -2.86 12.56 8.26
N ARG A 404 -3.12 12.29 9.54
CA ARG A 404 -2.30 12.83 10.62
C ARG A 404 -2.32 11.95 11.86
N LEU A 405 -1.24 11.98 12.60
CA LEU A 405 -1.18 11.42 13.95
C LEU A 405 -1.69 12.46 14.97
N PRO A 406 -2.37 12.03 16.04
CA PRO A 406 -2.70 12.91 17.14
C PRO A 406 -1.43 13.37 17.88
N SER A 407 -1.55 14.42 18.70
CA SER A 407 -0.47 14.83 19.58
C SER A 407 -0.02 13.68 20.50
N PRO A 408 1.27 13.60 20.85
CA PRO A 408 1.77 12.60 21.80
C PRO A 408 1.04 12.54 23.14
N ASP A 409 0.44 13.64 23.57
CA ASP A 409 -0.36 13.72 24.82
C ASP A 409 -1.78 13.16 24.66
N ASP A 410 -2.23 12.93 23.42
CA ASP A 410 -3.52 12.31 23.15
C ASP A 410 -3.42 10.79 23.37
N PRO A 411 -4.28 10.18 24.22
CA PRO A 411 -4.20 8.74 24.48
C PRO A 411 -4.35 7.86 23.22
N ARG A 412 -4.94 8.38 22.13
CA ARG A 412 -5.03 7.68 20.86
C ARG A 412 -3.68 7.49 20.18
N PHE A 413 -2.69 8.36 20.49
CA PHE A 413 -1.33 8.25 19.93
C PHE A 413 -0.65 6.91 20.26
N ALA A 414 -0.94 6.33 21.42
CA ALA A 414 -0.35 5.08 21.87
C ALA A 414 -0.56 3.93 20.87
N LEU A 415 -1.68 3.90 20.15
CA LEU A 415 -1.95 2.88 19.13
C LEU A 415 -1.00 3.01 17.94
N ALA A 416 -0.82 4.22 17.44
CA ALA A 416 0.10 4.46 16.30
C ALA A 416 1.55 4.17 16.71
N ALA A 417 1.97 4.62 17.89
CA ALA A 417 3.32 4.37 18.39
C ALA A 417 3.60 2.86 18.58
N ASP A 418 2.63 2.07 19.07
CA ASP A 418 2.78 0.62 19.19
C ASP A 418 2.83 -0.06 17.80
N LEU A 419 2.00 0.35 16.85
CA LEU A 419 2.03 -0.19 15.50
C LEU A 419 3.35 0.12 14.78
N GLU A 420 3.85 1.35 14.90
CA GLU A 420 5.13 1.72 14.32
C GLU A 420 6.30 0.92 14.91
N ARG A 421 6.35 0.80 16.23
CA ARG A 421 7.36 0.01 16.91
C ARG A 421 7.39 -1.44 16.38
N ARG A 422 6.22 -2.06 16.21
CA ARG A 422 6.08 -3.40 15.64
C ARG A 422 6.51 -3.44 14.18
N LEU A 423 6.11 -2.46 13.38
CA LEU A 423 6.51 -2.38 11.97
C LEU A 423 8.03 -2.29 11.81
N VAL A 424 8.67 -1.43 12.61
CA VAL A 424 10.14 -1.28 12.62
C VAL A 424 10.81 -2.59 13.03
N ALA A 425 10.31 -3.26 14.08
CA ALA A 425 10.83 -4.55 14.49
C ALA A 425 10.66 -5.61 13.38
N HIS A 426 9.54 -5.63 12.68
CA HIS A 426 9.34 -6.52 11.54
C HIS A 426 10.26 -6.19 10.37
N ARG A 427 10.39 -4.92 9.98
CA ARG A 427 11.32 -4.47 8.93
C ARG A 427 12.76 -4.93 9.22
N ASP A 428 13.20 -4.76 10.47
CA ASP A 428 14.60 -4.96 10.83
C ASP A 428 14.93 -6.43 11.20
N LYS A 429 13.97 -7.19 11.72
CA LYS A 429 14.17 -8.55 12.23
C LYS A 429 13.46 -9.62 11.40
N VAL A 430 12.13 -9.47 11.18
CA VAL A 430 11.33 -10.49 10.48
C VAL A 430 11.60 -10.49 8.98
N LEU A 431 11.76 -9.30 8.41
CA LEU A 431 12.05 -9.07 7.00
C LEU A 431 13.55 -8.82 6.74
N ALA A 432 14.43 -9.17 7.69
CA ALA A 432 15.87 -9.08 7.48
C ALA A 432 16.26 -9.90 6.22
N GLY A 433 16.92 -9.23 5.25
CA GLY A 433 17.24 -9.82 3.96
C GLY A 433 16.09 -9.84 2.95
N PHE A 434 14.95 -9.25 3.27
CA PHE A 434 13.88 -9.00 2.29
C PHE A 434 14.38 -8.07 1.20
N ARG A 435 14.28 -8.52 -0.05
CA ARG A 435 14.91 -7.82 -1.18
C ARG A 435 14.01 -6.79 -1.86
N HIS A 436 12.70 -6.83 -1.57
CA HIS A 436 11.77 -5.89 -2.17
C HIS A 436 11.73 -4.58 -1.38
N PRO A 437 11.42 -3.46 -2.04
CA PRO A 437 11.38 -2.15 -1.41
C PRO A 437 10.41 -2.11 -0.22
N PHE A 438 10.91 -1.57 0.89
CA PHE A 438 10.12 -1.34 2.09
C PHE A 438 10.33 0.11 2.55
N PRO A 439 9.82 1.10 1.78
CA PRO A 439 10.05 2.52 2.01
C PRO A 439 9.22 3.01 3.22
N TYR A 440 9.79 2.89 4.41
CA TYR A 440 9.18 3.38 5.64
C TYR A 440 10.25 3.84 6.63
N VAL A 441 10.13 5.07 7.12
CA VAL A 441 10.94 5.66 8.19
C VAL A 441 10.06 5.91 9.40
N ALA A 442 10.53 5.55 10.60
CA ALA A 442 9.79 5.81 11.83
C ALA A 442 9.63 7.32 12.06
N GLN A 443 8.45 7.71 12.49
CA GLN A 443 8.04 9.10 12.56
C GLN A 443 7.47 9.52 13.92
N THR A 444 7.00 8.58 14.73
CA THR A 444 6.33 8.92 16.00
C THR A 444 7.22 9.65 17.02
N ALA A 445 8.54 9.62 16.84
CA ALA A 445 9.49 10.42 17.62
C ALA A 445 9.66 11.86 17.10
N MET A 446 9.30 12.15 15.86
CA MET A 446 9.46 13.49 15.26
C MET A 446 8.52 14.51 15.92
N ARG A 447 8.93 15.79 15.93
CA ARG A 447 8.17 16.90 16.53
C ARG A 447 8.29 18.13 15.66
N TRP A 448 7.15 18.58 15.09
CA TRP A 448 7.11 19.80 14.31
C TRP A 448 6.31 20.89 14.99
N ARG A 449 6.73 22.12 14.78
CA ARG A 449 5.93 23.32 14.96
C ARG A 449 5.47 23.82 13.59
N MET A 450 4.21 24.16 13.47
CA MET A 450 3.64 24.75 12.27
C MET A 450 3.12 26.15 12.58
N THR A 451 3.54 27.12 11.76
CA THR A 451 3.03 28.51 11.80
C THR A 451 2.49 28.91 10.44
N ASP A 452 1.62 29.93 10.42
CA ASP A 452 1.25 30.59 9.17
C ASP A 452 2.35 31.58 8.71
N GLY A 453 2.17 32.21 7.53
CA GLY A 453 3.10 33.18 7.00
C GLY A 453 3.29 34.46 7.84
N ALA A 454 2.40 34.72 8.80
CA ALA A 454 2.47 35.82 9.76
C ALA A 454 3.14 35.40 11.08
N GLY A 455 3.55 34.13 11.22
CA GLY A 455 4.19 33.61 12.43
C GLY A 455 3.22 33.15 13.53
N ARG A 456 1.91 33.12 13.27
CA ARG A 456 0.93 32.60 14.21
C ARG A 456 1.04 31.07 14.26
N ILE A 457 1.16 30.49 15.45
CA ILE A 457 1.22 29.04 15.66
C ILE A 457 -0.11 28.41 15.28
N LEU A 458 -0.08 27.44 14.38
CA LEU A 458 -1.21 26.63 13.95
C LEU A 458 -1.25 25.30 14.70
N ALA A 459 -0.08 24.69 14.93
CA ALA A 459 0.05 23.45 15.70
C ALA A 459 1.48 23.28 16.22
N THR A 460 1.64 22.51 17.29
CA THR A 460 2.93 22.09 17.87
C THR A 460 2.92 20.58 18.10
N ASP A 461 4.10 20.03 18.33
CA ASP A 461 4.30 18.62 18.65
C ASP A 461 3.68 17.64 17.65
N ILE A 462 3.72 18.01 16.36
CA ILE A 462 3.21 17.17 15.27
C ILE A 462 4.17 15.99 15.09
N PRO A 463 3.73 14.74 15.36
CA PRO A 463 4.62 13.57 15.38
C PRO A 463 4.64 12.82 14.04
N GLN A 464 5.03 13.49 12.96
CA GLN A 464 5.01 12.94 11.60
C GLN A 464 6.29 13.28 10.84
N ALA A 465 6.67 12.42 9.89
CA ALA A 465 7.72 12.72 8.91
C ALA A 465 7.21 13.64 7.80
N THR A 466 6.00 13.34 7.31
CA THR A 466 5.28 14.15 6.32
C THR A 466 4.09 14.82 6.97
N VAL A 467 4.11 16.15 7.00
CA VAL A 467 3.04 16.97 7.57
C VAL A 467 2.14 17.45 6.44
N TYR A 468 0.82 17.34 6.64
CA TYR A 468 -0.22 17.77 5.69
C TYR A 468 -0.92 19.03 6.19
N PRO A 469 -0.47 20.25 5.86
CA PRO A 469 -1.24 21.45 6.12
C PRO A 469 -2.64 21.39 5.50
N ARG A 470 -2.78 20.75 4.33
CA ARG A 470 -4.06 20.44 3.69
C ARG A 470 -3.99 19.08 2.99
N HIS A 471 -5.10 18.33 3.11
CA HIS A 471 -5.31 17.09 2.39
C HIS A 471 -6.67 17.14 1.66
N PHE A 472 -6.72 16.84 0.36
CA PHE A 472 -7.95 16.95 -0.42
C PHE A 472 -9.00 15.94 0.03
N TRP A 473 -8.59 14.69 0.26
CA TRP A 473 -9.50 13.61 0.67
C TRP A 473 -9.94 13.72 2.13
N PHE A 474 -9.11 14.29 2.99
CA PHE A 474 -9.35 14.33 4.44
C PHE A 474 -9.20 15.76 4.98
N PRO A 475 -10.06 16.68 4.56
CA PRO A 475 -9.98 18.07 5.01
C PRO A 475 -10.18 18.21 6.53
N GLN A 476 -10.83 17.24 7.19
CA GLN A 476 -10.98 17.21 8.65
C GLN A 476 -9.66 17.00 9.38
N GLY A 477 -8.66 16.40 8.72
CA GLY A 477 -7.31 16.21 9.24
C GLY A 477 -6.37 17.38 8.97
N ALA A 478 -6.80 18.39 8.23
CA ALA A 478 -5.96 19.50 7.84
C ALA A 478 -5.71 20.48 9.00
N TYR A 479 -4.47 20.97 9.10
CA TYR A 479 -4.07 22.00 10.06
C TYR A 479 -4.37 23.43 9.54
N ALA A 480 -4.36 23.61 8.21
CA ALA A 480 -4.64 24.88 7.53
C ALA A 480 -5.80 24.67 6.55
N PRO A 481 -7.06 24.81 6.98
CA PRO A 481 -8.23 24.51 6.16
C PRO A 481 -8.38 25.41 4.93
N GLY A 482 -7.76 26.60 4.93
CA GLY A 482 -7.66 27.46 3.74
C GLY A 482 -6.79 26.83 2.66
N GLY A 483 -7.22 26.93 1.39
CA GLY A 483 -6.50 26.32 0.26
C GLY A 483 -5.26 27.06 -0.21
N GLU A 484 -5.02 28.26 0.32
CA GLU A 484 -3.97 29.18 -0.12
C GLU A 484 -3.29 29.84 1.05
N GLY A 485 -2.05 30.25 0.87
CA GLY A 485 -1.25 30.96 1.86
C GLY A 485 0.17 30.42 1.97
N THR A 486 0.81 30.73 3.07
CA THR A 486 2.14 30.21 3.40
C THR A 486 2.07 29.52 4.76
N VAL A 487 2.63 28.33 4.82
CA VAL A 487 2.85 27.58 6.07
C VAL A 487 4.36 27.43 6.26
N VAL A 488 4.82 27.56 7.49
CA VAL A 488 6.19 27.28 7.87
C VAL A 488 6.20 26.10 8.85
N LEU A 489 6.96 25.07 8.51
CA LEU A 489 7.23 23.93 9.39
C LEU A 489 8.65 24.05 9.95
N GLU A 490 8.79 23.89 11.25
CA GLU A 490 10.08 23.94 11.92
C GLU A 490 10.23 22.77 12.89
N THR A 491 11.44 22.20 12.91
CA THR A 491 11.84 21.20 13.92
C THR A 491 13.28 21.45 14.34
N TRP A 492 13.58 21.15 15.60
CA TRP A 492 14.93 21.18 16.16
C TRP A 492 15.36 19.75 16.42
N ILE A 493 16.41 19.33 15.70
CA ILE A 493 16.96 17.99 15.76
C ILE A 493 18.25 18.06 16.59
N GLU A 494 18.25 17.44 17.76
CA GLU A 494 19.46 17.26 18.54
C GLU A 494 20.17 15.99 18.09
N SER A 495 21.45 16.10 17.78
CA SER A 495 22.32 15.00 17.39
C SER A 495 23.48 14.84 18.39
N GLU A 496 23.71 13.63 18.87
CA GLU A 496 24.80 13.32 19.81
C GLU A 496 26.19 13.54 19.18
N ARG A 497 26.29 13.50 17.86
CA ARG A 497 27.52 13.64 17.08
C ARG A 497 27.25 14.32 15.75
N GLU A 498 28.30 14.78 15.11
CA GLU A 498 28.22 15.16 13.70
C GLU A 498 28.01 13.90 12.85
N ILE A 499 27.06 13.94 11.90
CA ILE A 499 26.72 12.82 11.06
C ILE A 499 26.29 13.27 9.66
N GLU A 500 26.91 12.68 8.64
CA GLU A 500 26.42 12.73 7.26
C GLU A 500 25.39 11.61 7.06
N CYS A 501 24.23 11.96 6.54
CA CYS A 501 23.15 11.02 6.28
C CYS A 501 22.33 11.45 5.06
N GLY A 502 21.38 10.61 4.66
CA GLY A 502 20.34 10.99 3.72
C GLY A 502 19.19 11.67 4.45
N ALA A 503 18.34 12.35 3.68
CA ALA A 503 17.02 12.77 4.16
C ALA A 503 15.99 12.64 3.04
N TRP A 504 14.82 12.14 3.36
CA TRP A 504 13.65 12.37 2.53
C TRP A 504 13.20 13.81 2.72
N ILE A 505 13.13 14.54 1.62
CA ILE A 505 12.67 15.93 1.62
C ILE A 505 11.63 16.08 0.51
N GLY A 506 10.42 16.52 0.86
CA GLY A 506 9.30 16.67 -0.06
C GLY A 506 8.52 17.95 0.20
N ALA A 507 8.13 18.62 -0.89
CA ALA A 507 7.26 19.80 -0.85
C ALA A 507 6.17 19.76 -1.94
N THR A 508 6.02 18.61 -2.60
CA THR A 508 5.02 18.36 -3.66
C THR A 508 4.39 17.00 -3.42
N GLY A 509 3.06 16.94 -3.36
CA GLY A 509 2.32 15.68 -3.29
C GLY A 509 1.92 15.24 -4.69
N PHE A 510 2.39 14.07 -5.09
CA PHE A 510 1.97 13.42 -6.32
C PHE A 510 0.86 12.41 -6.06
N SER A 511 0.20 11.95 -7.11
CA SER A 511 -0.77 10.86 -7.07
C SER A 511 -0.48 9.90 -8.23
N ARG A 512 -0.66 8.61 -8.02
CA ARG A 512 -0.52 7.61 -9.08
C ARG A 512 -1.84 7.30 -9.77
N SER A 513 -2.92 7.92 -9.28
CA SER A 513 -4.23 7.90 -9.92
C SER A 513 -4.52 9.25 -10.54
N ASP A 514 -4.73 9.28 -11.85
CA ASP A 514 -4.93 10.51 -12.60
C ASP A 514 -3.80 11.53 -12.34
N GLY A 515 -2.66 10.98 -12.07
CA GLY A 515 -1.34 11.51 -12.12
C GLY A 515 -1.00 12.79 -11.42
N ARG A 516 0.16 13.21 -11.74
CA ARG A 516 0.80 14.48 -11.38
C ARG A 516 -0.03 15.70 -11.78
N GLY A 517 -1.02 15.52 -12.68
CA GLY A 517 -1.91 16.59 -13.13
C GLY A 517 -2.69 17.27 -12.02
N ARG A 518 -2.96 16.63 -10.89
CA ARG A 518 -3.75 17.21 -9.79
C ARG A 518 -2.99 18.27 -9.00
N ASP A 519 -1.68 18.08 -8.76
CA ASP A 519 -0.81 19.12 -8.18
C ASP A 519 -0.01 19.90 -9.24
N GLY A 520 -0.27 19.61 -10.49
CA GLY A 520 0.38 20.26 -11.63
C GLY A 520 1.63 19.49 -12.10
N PRO A 521 2.46 20.11 -12.93
CA PRO A 521 3.65 19.49 -13.45
C PRO A 521 4.68 19.17 -12.36
N THR A 522 5.61 18.25 -12.65
CA THR A 522 6.85 18.12 -11.90
C THR A 522 7.50 19.50 -11.77
N PRO A 523 8.10 19.86 -10.64
CA PRO A 523 8.72 21.17 -10.46
C PRO A 523 9.77 21.47 -11.56
N ALA A 524 9.98 22.74 -11.83
CA ALA A 524 11.03 23.18 -12.73
C ALA A 524 12.42 22.95 -12.09
N ARG A 525 13.48 22.97 -12.90
CA ARG A 525 14.84 22.86 -12.38
C ARG A 525 15.11 23.95 -11.36
N GLY A 526 15.71 23.58 -10.23
CA GLY A 526 16.02 24.49 -9.15
C GLY A 526 14.85 24.91 -8.27
N GLU A 527 13.70 24.26 -8.39
CA GLU A 527 12.50 24.51 -7.59
C GLU A 527 12.09 23.26 -6.78
N TRP A 528 11.69 23.44 -5.51
CA TRP A 528 11.10 22.39 -4.69
C TRP A 528 9.65 22.10 -5.08
N ASN A 529 8.95 23.13 -5.50
CA ASN A 529 7.60 23.05 -6.07
C ASN A 529 7.30 24.32 -6.89
N LYS A 530 6.22 24.32 -7.64
CA LYS A 530 5.77 25.45 -8.48
C LYS A 530 5.34 26.70 -7.69
N HIS A 531 5.34 26.64 -6.37
CA HIS A 531 4.86 27.74 -5.52
C HIS A 531 5.99 28.46 -4.78
N GLY A 532 7.24 28.08 -5.01
CA GLY A 532 8.41 28.71 -4.39
C GLY A 532 8.73 28.22 -2.98
N ALA A 533 8.49 26.93 -2.71
CA ALA A 533 8.89 26.32 -1.43
C ALA A 533 10.42 26.40 -1.24
N THR A 534 10.82 26.56 0.03
CA THR A 534 12.24 26.51 0.42
C THR A 534 12.45 25.57 1.60
N VAL A 535 13.63 24.94 1.61
CA VAL A 535 14.07 24.06 2.69
C VAL A 535 15.39 24.57 3.21
N GLU A 536 15.51 24.72 4.51
CA GLU A 536 16.71 25.25 5.18
C GLU A 536 17.14 24.30 6.31
N LEU A 537 18.45 24.12 6.43
CA LEU A 537 19.08 23.42 7.55
C LEU A 537 20.12 24.37 8.17
N ASN A 538 19.96 24.72 9.43
CA ASN A 538 20.84 25.65 10.18
C ASN A 538 20.97 27.04 9.50
N GLY A 539 19.90 27.50 8.83
CA GLY A 539 19.87 28.77 8.09
C GLY A 539 20.45 28.71 6.68
N GLU A 540 21.01 27.59 6.28
CA GLU A 540 21.50 27.35 4.91
C GLU A 540 20.45 26.67 4.05
N ARG A 541 20.24 27.16 2.82
CA ARG A 541 19.27 26.56 1.89
C ARG A 541 19.78 25.22 1.37
N ILE A 542 18.93 24.21 1.43
CA ILE A 542 19.14 22.94 0.73
C ILE A 542 18.61 23.09 -0.70
N ALA A 543 19.44 22.74 -1.67
CA ALA A 543 19.04 22.73 -3.08
C ALA A 543 17.98 21.66 -3.34
N PRO A 544 16.98 21.93 -4.21
CA PRO A 544 16.05 20.91 -4.66
C PRO A 544 16.77 19.82 -5.47
N PRO A 545 16.12 18.64 -5.64
CA PRO A 545 16.73 17.56 -6.41
C PRO A 545 16.87 17.92 -7.89
N GLU A 546 17.79 17.25 -8.58
CA GLU A 546 17.81 17.24 -10.04
C GLU A 546 16.64 16.38 -10.54
N TRP A 547 15.54 17.05 -10.89
CA TRP A 547 14.35 16.38 -11.40
C TRP A 547 14.66 15.63 -12.70
N VAL A 548 14.21 14.39 -12.83
CA VAL A 548 14.36 13.57 -14.04
C VAL A 548 13.51 14.15 -15.18
N HIS A 549 12.30 14.59 -14.85
CA HIS A 549 11.33 15.14 -15.78
C HIS A 549 10.89 16.56 -15.39
N PRO A 550 11.78 17.55 -15.33
CA PRO A 550 11.45 18.90 -14.86
C PRO A 550 10.35 19.55 -15.72
N GLY A 551 9.32 20.07 -15.06
CA GLY A 551 8.19 20.74 -15.72
C GLY A 551 7.24 19.81 -16.47
N GLN A 552 7.44 18.50 -16.47
CA GLN A 552 6.59 17.56 -17.18
C GLN A 552 5.27 17.33 -16.44
N LYS A 553 4.16 17.41 -17.16
CA LYS A 553 2.86 16.96 -16.68
C LYS A 553 2.79 15.43 -16.75
N GLY A 554 2.13 14.82 -15.78
CA GLY A 554 1.73 13.43 -15.89
C GLY A 554 0.83 13.25 -17.11
N ASN A 555 1.08 12.18 -17.86
CA ASN A 555 0.20 11.72 -18.91
C ASN A 555 -0.07 10.24 -18.64
N PRO A 556 -1.23 9.90 -18.08
CA PRO A 556 -1.51 8.55 -17.62
C PRO A 556 -1.44 7.50 -18.72
N CYS A 557 -1.54 7.90 -19.99
CA CYS A 557 -1.75 6.89 -21.03
C CYS A 557 -0.52 6.54 -21.86
N GLU A 558 0.47 7.43 -22.03
CA GLU A 558 1.30 7.28 -23.23
C GLU A 558 2.81 7.41 -23.00
N THR A 559 3.24 8.10 -21.98
CA THR A 559 4.68 8.29 -21.74
C THR A 559 5.07 7.67 -20.41
N PRO A 560 5.86 6.58 -20.42
CA PRO A 560 6.38 6.02 -19.18
C PRO A 560 7.19 7.06 -18.41
N LEU A 561 6.78 7.35 -17.19
CA LEU A 561 7.46 8.29 -16.31
C LEU A 561 8.14 7.55 -15.17
N ALA A 562 9.33 8.00 -14.79
CA ALA A 562 9.88 7.68 -13.49
C ALA A 562 9.09 8.45 -12.42
N ASP A 563 8.80 7.81 -11.30
CA ASP A 563 8.24 8.50 -10.14
C ASP A 563 9.32 9.41 -9.54
N GLU A 564 8.89 10.59 -9.13
CA GLU A 564 9.78 11.58 -8.53
C GLU A 564 9.37 11.95 -7.10
N ASP A 565 8.51 11.16 -6.48
CA ASP A 565 8.20 11.29 -5.07
C ASP A 565 9.44 11.09 -4.20
N TYR A 566 9.45 11.71 -3.01
CA TYR A 566 10.62 11.75 -2.14
C TYR A 566 11.08 10.37 -1.70
N TRP A 567 10.18 9.40 -1.52
CA TRP A 567 10.55 8.03 -1.13
C TRP A 567 10.98 7.15 -2.31
N TYR A 568 10.76 7.59 -3.54
CA TYR A 568 11.20 6.85 -4.74
C TYR A 568 12.58 7.30 -5.21
N ARG A 569 12.86 8.61 -5.20
CA ARG A 569 14.15 9.16 -5.60
C ARG A 569 15.23 8.93 -4.54
N ALA A 570 16.49 9.11 -4.92
CA ALA A 570 17.61 9.04 -4.00
C ALA A 570 17.45 10.09 -2.87
N PRO A 571 17.74 9.75 -1.60
CA PRO A 571 17.69 10.69 -0.49
C PRO A 571 18.64 11.86 -0.70
N THR A 572 18.22 13.05 -0.31
CA THR A 572 19.09 14.24 -0.31
C THR A 572 20.16 14.11 0.77
N ARG A 573 21.44 14.31 0.41
CA ARG A 573 22.52 14.29 1.40
C ARG A 573 22.45 15.50 2.30
N ILE A 574 22.57 15.29 3.60
CA ILE A 574 22.63 16.35 4.62
C ILE A 574 23.73 16.05 5.64
N CYS A 575 24.21 17.09 6.30
CA CYS A 575 25.11 16.98 7.46
C CYS A 575 24.42 17.59 8.69
N LEU A 576 24.16 16.75 9.69
CA LEU A 576 23.70 17.20 11.01
C LEU A 576 24.92 17.42 11.89
N LYS A 577 25.06 18.63 12.44
CA LYS A 577 26.13 18.99 13.37
C LYS A 577 25.83 18.35 14.74
N LYS A 578 26.87 18.11 15.53
CA LYS A 578 26.69 17.76 16.95
C LYS A 578 25.94 18.88 17.67
N GLY A 579 24.95 18.51 18.50
CA GLY A 579 24.04 19.43 19.17
C GLY A 579 22.80 19.71 18.32
N VAL A 580 22.20 20.88 18.50
CA VAL A 580 20.90 21.22 17.91
C VAL A 580 21.05 21.72 16.48
N ASN A 581 20.28 21.10 15.59
CA ASN A 581 20.13 21.49 14.19
C ASN A 581 18.70 22.01 13.96
N HIS A 582 18.56 23.15 13.31
CA HIS A 582 17.27 23.74 12.99
C HIS A 582 16.91 23.46 11.54
N VAL A 583 15.79 22.80 11.35
CA VAL A 583 15.18 22.56 10.02
C VAL A 583 13.98 23.46 9.85
N LYS A 584 13.89 24.13 8.70
CA LYS A 584 12.79 25.01 8.36
C LYS A 584 12.33 24.78 6.93
N LEU A 585 11.04 24.48 6.75
CA LEU A 585 10.39 24.41 5.46
C LEU A 585 9.40 25.59 5.34
N THR A 586 9.58 26.43 4.33
CA THR A 586 8.61 27.46 3.99
C THR A 586 7.84 27.01 2.78
N LEU A 587 6.53 26.87 2.94
CA LEU A 587 5.65 26.20 1.99
C LEU A 587 4.52 27.11 1.53
N PRO A 588 4.75 27.97 0.52
CA PRO A 588 3.66 28.69 -0.14
C PRO A 588 2.79 27.70 -0.93
N LYS A 589 1.47 27.96 -0.99
CA LYS A 589 0.55 27.19 -1.84
C LYS A 589 -0.59 28.03 -2.37
N LYS A 590 -0.98 27.70 -3.62
CA LYS A 590 -2.17 28.21 -4.28
C LYS A 590 -2.94 27.03 -4.89
N GLY A 591 -3.99 26.59 -4.19
CA GLY A 591 -4.80 25.46 -4.65
C GLY A 591 -4.06 24.11 -4.68
N GLY A 592 -4.61 23.11 -5.33
CA GLY A 592 -4.02 21.78 -5.57
C GLY A 592 -4.52 20.68 -4.64
N TRP A 593 -3.96 19.48 -4.84
CA TRP A 593 -4.41 18.23 -4.25
C TRP A 593 -3.99 18.05 -2.78
N LYS A 594 -2.69 17.95 -2.55
CA LYS A 594 -2.10 17.85 -1.22
C LYS A 594 -1.18 19.05 -0.97
N TRP A 595 -1.12 19.51 0.25
CA TRP A 595 -0.10 20.44 0.72
C TRP A 595 0.76 19.70 1.71
N ILE A 596 1.99 19.41 1.33
CA ILE A 596 2.90 18.59 2.11
C ILE A 596 4.18 19.32 2.47
N GLY A 597 4.77 18.91 3.59
CA GLY A 597 6.15 19.22 3.96
C GLY A 597 6.77 17.99 4.61
N THR A 598 7.81 17.46 3.99
CA THR A 598 8.52 16.26 4.46
C THR A 598 9.97 16.58 4.73
N PHE A 599 10.48 16.13 5.88
CA PHE A 599 11.91 16.09 6.18
C PHE A 599 12.18 14.95 7.16
N ALA A 600 12.77 13.88 6.68
CA ALA A 600 13.06 12.68 7.48
C ALA A 600 14.52 12.24 7.29
N PRO A 601 15.42 12.52 8.25
CA PRO A 601 16.78 12.00 8.23
C PRO A 601 16.79 10.47 8.24
N MET A 602 17.65 9.87 7.42
CA MET A 602 17.72 8.42 7.28
C MET A 602 19.10 7.92 6.89
N LEU A 603 19.37 6.66 7.20
CA LEU A 603 20.47 5.87 6.68
C LEU A 603 19.93 4.87 5.65
N GLY A 604 20.83 4.35 4.79
CA GLY A 604 20.48 3.39 3.75
C GLY A 604 19.96 4.03 2.47
N THR A 605 19.11 3.33 1.76
CA THR A 605 18.49 3.77 0.51
C THR A 605 17.01 4.07 0.70
N SER A 606 16.38 4.70 -0.28
CA SER A 606 14.91 4.88 -0.25
C SER A 606 14.14 3.56 -0.22
N ASP A 607 14.70 2.49 -0.79
CA ASP A 607 14.07 1.16 -0.74
C ASP A 607 14.17 0.50 0.63
N HIS A 608 15.23 0.77 1.37
CA HIS A 608 15.50 0.17 2.69
C HIS A 608 16.02 1.24 3.67
N PRO A 609 15.18 2.22 4.00
CA PRO A 609 15.58 3.27 4.94
C PRO A 609 15.70 2.73 6.37
N ARG A 610 16.55 3.38 7.15
CA ARG A 610 16.71 3.15 8.59
C ARG A 610 16.81 4.48 9.30
N GLU A 611 16.35 4.53 10.52
CA GLU A 611 16.47 5.69 11.37
C GLU A 611 17.94 6.02 11.65
N VAL A 612 18.25 7.31 11.76
CA VAL A 612 19.56 7.77 12.22
C VAL A 612 19.60 7.66 13.75
N PRO A 613 20.49 6.82 14.34
CA PRO A 613 20.55 6.68 15.78
C PRO A 613 21.11 7.93 16.46
N GLY A 614 20.64 8.20 17.69
CA GLY A 614 21.08 9.33 18.51
C GLY A 614 20.49 10.68 18.09
N LEU A 615 19.35 10.67 17.38
CA LEU A 615 18.57 11.87 17.12
C LEU A 615 17.39 11.98 18.08
N SER A 616 17.14 13.20 18.56
CA SER A 616 15.89 13.57 19.22
C SER A 616 15.30 14.83 18.58
N TYR A 617 14.00 15.02 18.71
CA TYR A 617 13.25 16.04 18.00
C TYR A 617 12.46 16.92 18.97
N SER A 618 12.40 18.21 18.68
CA SER A 618 11.63 19.19 19.45
C SER A 618 10.87 20.13 18.52
N SER A 619 9.65 20.50 18.91
CA SER A 619 8.85 21.55 18.27
C SER A 619 9.18 22.96 18.77
N ALA A 620 10.12 23.10 19.69
CA ALA A 620 10.55 24.39 20.26
C ALA A 620 12.08 24.53 20.17
N PRO A 621 12.60 25.75 20.02
CA PRO A 621 14.03 25.99 20.11
C PRO A 621 14.54 25.60 21.52
N PRO A 622 15.80 25.18 21.64
CA PRO A 622 16.37 24.87 22.93
C PRO A 622 16.32 26.10 23.88
N VAL A 623 15.98 25.86 25.09
CA VAL A 623 16.08 26.92 26.14
C VAL A 623 17.56 27.22 26.31
N ARG A 624 17.98 28.45 26.01
CA ARG A 624 19.37 28.92 26.19
C ARG A 624 19.76 29.04 27.64
#